data_88d0a8b0461c1517cf149c1a2131327d
#
_entry.id   88d0a8b0461c1517cf149c1a2131327d
#
_cell.length_a   1.000
_cell.length_b   1.000
_cell.length_c   1.000
_cell.angle_alpha   90.00
_cell.angle_beta   90.00
_cell.angle_gamma   90.00
#
_symmetry.space_group_name_H-M   'P 1'
#
loop_
_entity.id
_entity.type
_entity.pdbx_description
1 polymer ?
#
loop_
_entity_poly.entity_id
_entity_poly.type
_entity_poly.pdbx_seq_one_letter_code
_entity_poly.pdbx_strand_id
1 'polypeptide(L)'
;TIFLNQCFLPDAAMPSNVLHLSGMKERRLLDTMMELVHSFSEDSFANEIYQNTLFLEFMIHLNRAALSGTLQYEDSFQANEKILSVLTYMNEHLTEDITVDSLAEHFFTSRYYLMHSFKEQTGYTIGNYLSTKRLLFARDLISSGTAVTDACFACGFHNYSTFLRAYKKQFGKSPREMIS
;
A
#
# COMPACT_ATOMS: atom_id res chain seq x y z
N THR A 1 12.35 -23.56 3.09
CA THR A 1 12.21 -22.08 3.04
C THR A 1 10.75 -21.76 3.25
N ILE A 2 10.41 -21.00 4.30
CA ILE A 2 9.04 -20.57 4.57
C ILE A 2 8.83 -19.28 3.80
N PHE A 3 7.87 -19.28 2.87
CA PHE A 3 7.49 -18.08 2.14
C PHE A 3 6.39 -17.35 2.89
N LEU A 4 6.73 -16.25 3.56
CA LEU A 4 5.77 -15.40 4.30
C LEU A 4 4.88 -14.55 3.39
N ASN A 5 5.04 -14.63 2.09
CA ASN A 5 4.27 -13.89 1.11
C ASN A 5 3.33 -14.76 0.27
N GLN A 6 3.02 -15.97 0.72
CA GLN A 6 2.18 -16.90 -0.06
C GLN A 6 0.79 -16.35 -0.38
N CYS A 7 0.22 -15.56 0.54
CA CYS A 7 -1.09 -14.92 0.31
C CYS A 7 -1.08 -13.82 -0.78
N PHE A 8 0.09 -13.39 -1.24
CA PHE A 8 0.26 -12.37 -2.29
C PHE A 8 0.73 -12.98 -3.63
N LEU A 9 0.90 -14.30 -3.71
CA LEU A 9 1.31 -14.94 -4.96
C LEU A 9 0.15 -14.99 -5.96
N PRO A 10 0.43 -14.91 -7.28
CA PRO A 10 -0.61 -14.93 -8.32
C PRO A 10 -1.50 -16.18 -8.30
N ASP A 11 -0.97 -17.31 -7.84
CA ASP A 11 -1.68 -18.59 -7.71
C ASP A 11 -2.39 -18.76 -6.35
N ALA A 12 -2.31 -17.75 -5.46
CA ALA A 12 -3.09 -17.77 -4.24
C ALA A 12 -4.58 -17.68 -4.59
N ALA A 13 -5.41 -18.44 -3.87
CA ALA A 13 -6.86 -18.45 -4.04
C ALA A 13 -7.52 -17.09 -3.76
N MET A 14 -6.75 -16.05 -3.58
CA MET A 14 -7.14 -14.69 -3.24
C MET A 14 -6.67 -13.68 -4.28
N PRO A 15 -7.53 -13.25 -5.20
CA PRO A 15 -7.16 -12.30 -6.26
C PRO A 15 -7.09 -10.84 -5.80
N SER A 16 -7.20 -10.55 -4.51
CA SER A 16 -7.34 -9.18 -4.00
C SER A 16 -6.27 -8.80 -2.98
N ASN A 17 -5.73 -7.57 -3.11
CA ASN A 17 -4.87 -6.93 -2.11
C ASN A 17 -5.67 -6.24 -0.98
N VAL A 18 -7.00 -6.36 -1.01
CA VAL A 18 -7.89 -5.81 0.02
C VAL A 18 -8.48 -6.97 0.81
N LEU A 19 -8.17 -7.03 2.09
CA LEU A 19 -8.67 -8.04 3.02
C LEU A 19 -9.79 -7.42 3.87
N HIS A 20 -10.99 -7.99 3.77
CA HIS A 20 -12.06 -7.73 4.71
C HIS A 20 -12.01 -8.75 5.84
N LEU A 21 -11.76 -8.27 7.05
CA LEU A 21 -11.72 -9.09 8.24
C LEU A 21 -13.11 -9.11 8.86
N SER A 22 -13.84 -10.21 8.71
CA SER A 22 -15.16 -10.39 9.29
C SER A 22 -15.18 -11.62 10.18
N GLY A 23 -15.01 -11.44 11.48
CA GLY A 23 -15.29 -12.48 12.46
C GLY A 23 -14.33 -12.60 13.64
N MET A 24 -14.75 -13.38 14.66
CA MET A 24 -13.98 -13.59 15.89
C MET A 24 -12.69 -14.42 15.70
N LYS A 25 -12.59 -15.19 14.62
CA LYS A 25 -11.39 -16.01 14.33
C LYS A 25 -10.18 -15.19 13.91
N GLU A 26 -10.41 -13.98 13.43
CA GLU A 26 -9.38 -13.04 12.92
C GLU A 26 -8.94 -12.03 13.97
N ARG A 27 -9.45 -12.15 15.19
CA ARG A 27 -9.14 -11.22 16.28
C ARG A 27 -7.65 -11.10 16.53
N ARG A 28 -6.89 -12.20 16.48
CA ARG A 28 -5.45 -12.19 16.63
C ARG A 28 -4.72 -11.39 15.55
N LEU A 29 -5.19 -11.46 14.31
CA LEU A 29 -4.63 -10.68 13.21
C LEU A 29 -4.81 -9.18 13.44
N LEU A 30 -6.02 -8.78 13.87
CA LEU A 30 -6.32 -7.40 14.22
C LEU A 30 -5.54 -6.94 15.45
N ASP A 31 -5.49 -7.75 16.50
CA ASP A 31 -4.77 -7.44 17.75
C ASP A 31 -3.27 -7.23 17.44
N THR A 32 -2.65 -8.14 16.69
CA THR A 32 -1.23 -8.02 16.30
C THR A 32 -0.97 -6.79 15.42
N MET A 33 -1.89 -6.48 14.51
CA MET A 33 -1.80 -5.28 13.67
C MET A 33 -1.89 -4.00 14.52
N MET A 34 -2.84 -3.95 15.46
CA MET A 34 -3.01 -2.80 16.36
C MET A 34 -1.79 -2.61 17.26
N GLU A 35 -1.24 -3.69 17.79
CA GLU A 35 -0.03 -3.68 18.62
C GLU A 35 1.20 -3.23 17.81
N LEU A 36 1.35 -3.71 16.58
CA LEU A 36 2.40 -3.26 15.66
C LEU A 36 2.27 -1.75 15.37
N VAL A 37 1.08 -1.25 15.09
CA VAL A 37 0.84 0.19 14.86
C VAL A 37 1.17 1.00 16.13
N HIS A 38 0.77 0.51 17.30
CA HIS A 38 1.04 1.18 18.58
C HIS A 38 2.54 1.26 18.88
N SER A 39 3.29 0.19 18.57
CA SER A 39 4.73 0.11 18.83
C SER A 39 5.56 1.17 18.09
N PHE A 40 5.05 1.73 16.98
CA PHE A 40 5.72 2.84 16.27
C PHE A 40 5.71 4.16 17.05
N SER A 41 4.83 4.29 18.04
CA SER A 41 4.73 5.47 18.90
C SER A 41 5.53 5.31 20.20
N GLU A 42 6.10 4.14 20.45
CA GLU A 42 6.84 3.83 21.67
C GLU A 42 8.35 3.97 21.46
N ASP A 43 9.03 4.56 22.44
CA ASP A 43 10.49 4.61 22.51
C ASP A 43 10.95 3.72 23.69
N SER A 44 10.78 2.41 23.53
CA SER A 44 11.11 1.43 24.56
C SER A 44 12.36 0.62 24.18
N PHE A 45 12.97 -0.02 25.20
CA PHE A 45 14.14 -0.88 24.98
C PHE A 45 13.85 -1.96 23.94
N ALA A 46 14.75 -2.10 22.95
CA ALA A 46 14.68 -3.09 21.87
C ALA A 46 13.39 -2.99 21.00
N ASN A 47 12.77 -1.81 20.90
CA ASN A 47 11.51 -1.61 20.18
C ASN A 47 11.59 -2.03 18.71
N GLU A 48 12.72 -1.81 18.03
CA GLU A 48 12.94 -2.26 16.66
C GLU A 48 12.84 -3.79 16.52
N ILE A 49 13.40 -4.54 17.46
CA ILE A 49 13.31 -6.02 17.48
C ILE A 49 11.86 -6.44 17.75
N TYR A 50 11.18 -5.74 18.65
CA TYR A 50 9.77 -5.99 18.95
C TYR A 50 8.87 -5.75 17.75
N GLN A 51 9.04 -4.65 17.04
CA GLN A 51 8.33 -4.34 15.79
C GLN A 51 8.53 -5.41 14.71
N ASN A 52 9.77 -5.86 14.53
CA ASN A 52 10.09 -6.93 13.59
C ASN A 52 9.40 -8.25 13.99
N THR A 53 9.32 -8.55 15.27
CA THR A 53 8.66 -9.75 15.81
C THR A 53 7.14 -9.68 15.56
N LEU A 54 6.52 -8.56 15.88
CA LEU A 54 5.10 -8.31 15.64
C LEU A 54 4.75 -8.38 14.14
N PHE A 55 5.62 -7.81 13.29
CA PHE A 55 5.43 -7.90 11.84
C PHE A 55 5.48 -9.34 11.34
N LEU A 56 6.42 -10.14 11.81
CA LEU A 56 6.51 -11.57 11.46
C LEU A 56 5.28 -12.34 11.95
N GLU A 57 4.83 -12.08 13.17
CA GLU A 57 3.62 -12.69 13.73
C GLU A 57 2.37 -12.31 12.90
N PHE A 58 2.23 -11.04 12.57
CA PHE A 58 1.17 -10.55 11.68
C PHE A 58 1.20 -11.29 10.34
N MET A 59 2.35 -11.41 9.69
CA MET A 59 2.50 -12.11 8.41
C MET A 59 2.13 -13.60 8.51
N ILE A 60 2.47 -14.26 9.62
CA ILE A 60 2.08 -15.64 9.87
C ILE A 60 0.55 -15.77 9.99
N HIS A 61 -0.08 -14.92 10.79
CA HIS A 61 -1.53 -14.92 10.96
C HIS A 61 -2.26 -14.61 9.66
N LEU A 62 -1.77 -13.64 8.90
CA LEU A 62 -2.31 -13.26 7.59
C LEU A 62 -2.28 -14.45 6.61
N ASN A 63 -1.13 -15.10 6.48
CA ASN A 63 -1.00 -16.27 5.60
C ASN A 63 -1.87 -17.46 6.08
N ARG A 64 -1.97 -17.69 7.38
CA ARG A 64 -2.86 -18.74 7.93
C ARG A 64 -4.33 -18.44 7.62
N ALA A 65 -4.77 -17.21 7.81
CA ALA A 65 -6.13 -16.80 7.50
C ALA A 65 -6.43 -16.95 6.00
N ALA A 66 -5.50 -16.53 5.13
CA ALA A 66 -5.61 -16.68 3.69
C ALA A 66 -5.71 -18.15 3.25
N LEU A 67 -4.80 -19.00 3.74
CA LEU A 67 -4.74 -20.43 3.36
C LEU A 67 -5.88 -21.28 3.94
N SER A 68 -6.47 -20.85 5.07
CA SER A 68 -7.59 -21.58 5.69
C SER A 68 -8.94 -21.34 5.04
N GLY A 69 -9.03 -20.42 4.07
CA GLY A 69 -10.31 -20.02 3.45
C GLY A 69 -11.28 -19.35 4.42
N THR A 70 -10.81 -18.95 5.63
CA THR A 70 -11.65 -18.29 6.63
C THR A 70 -11.87 -16.80 6.35
N LEU A 71 -11.12 -16.23 5.40
CA LEU A 71 -11.38 -14.90 4.90
C LEU A 71 -12.56 -14.97 3.93
N GLN A 72 -13.74 -14.62 4.42
CA GLN A 72 -14.91 -14.53 3.55
C GLN A 72 -14.88 -13.23 2.80
N TYR A 73 -14.94 -13.32 1.49
CA TYR A 73 -15.26 -12.20 0.63
C TYR A 73 -16.77 -11.99 0.70
N GLU A 74 -17.21 -10.83 1.16
CA GLU A 74 -18.62 -10.47 0.99
C GLU A 74 -18.93 -10.26 -0.50
N ASP A 75 -20.13 -10.68 -0.92
CA ASP A 75 -20.64 -10.56 -2.31
C ASP A 75 -20.84 -9.11 -2.80
N SER A 76 -20.37 -8.10 -2.06
CA SER A 76 -20.19 -6.72 -2.55
C SER A 76 -19.12 -6.61 -3.65
N PHE A 77 -18.62 -7.74 -4.13
CA PHE A 77 -17.43 -7.95 -4.93
C PHE A 77 -17.52 -7.43 -6.37
N GLN A 78 -18.69 -7.28 -6.96
CA GLN A 78 -18.76 -6.81 -8.35
C GLN A 78 -18.34 -5.33 -8.52
N ALA A 79 -18.56 -4.50 -7.50
CA ALA A 79 -18.03 -3.14 -7.49
C ALA A 79 -16.51 -3.12 -7.21
N ASN A 80 -16.00 -4.15 -6.51
CA ASN A 80 -14.62 -4.30 -6.11
C ASN A 80 -13.66 -4.69 -7.25
N GLU A 81 -14.06 -5.55 -8.18
CA GLU A 81 -13.19 -6.00 -9.27
C GLU A 81 -12.68 -4.84 -10.13
N LYS A 82 -13.54 -3.85 -10.38
CA LYS A 82 -13.16 -2.68 -11.15
C LYS A 82 -12.11 -1.82 -10.42
N ILE A 83 -12.27 -1.60 -9.12
CA ILE A 83 -11.30 -0.83 -8.33
C ILE A 83 -10.00 -1.61 -8.16
N LEU A 84 -10.05 -2.93 -8.03
CA LEU A 84 -8.85 -3.76 -8.04
C LEU A 84 -8.08 -3.66 -9.35
N SER A 85 -8.79 -3.73 -10.49
CA SER A 85 -8.17 -3.53 -11.81
C SER A 85 -7.54 -2.15 -11.93
N VAL A 86 -8.19 -1.10 -11.40
CA VAL A 86 -7.64 0.25 -11.34
C VAL A 86 -6.37 0.29 -10.48
N LEU A 87 -6.37 -0.33 -9.31
CA LEU A 87 -5.21 -0.41 -8.42
C LEU A 87 -4.03 -1.14 -9.08
N THR A 88 -4.30 -2.27 -9.73
CA THR A 88 -3.29 -3.04 -10.46
C THR A 88 -2.68 -2.19 -11.58
N TYR A 89 -3.51 -1.58 -12.42
CA TYR A 89 -3.08 -0.69 -13.48
C TYR A 89 -2.22 0.47 -12.96
N MET A 90 -2.66 1.14 -11.88
CA MET A 90 -1.89 2.24 -11.27
C MET A 90 -0.54 1.79 -10.75
N ASN A 91 -0.41 0.58 -10.21
CA ASN A 91 0.85 0.05 -9.74
C ASN A 91 1.80 -0.35 -10.88
N GLU A 92 1.28 -0.90 -11.97
CA GLU A 92 2.05 -1.28 -13.17
C GLU A 92 2.55 -0.06 -13.95
N HIS A 93 1.75 1.02 -13.97
CA HIS A 93 2.05 2.27 -14.68
C HIS A 93 2.45 3.42 -13.75
N LEU A 94 3.01 3.12 -12.58
CA LEU A 94 3.24 4.06 -11.49
C LEU A 94 4.01 5.31 -11.88
N THR A 95 4.95 5.19 -12.81
CA THR A 95 5.85 6.26 -13.27
C THR A 95 5.28 7.08 -14.43
N GLU A 96 4.15 6.65 -15.01
CA GLU A 96 3.51 7.29 -16.15
C GLU A 96 2.55 8.40 -15.73
N ASP A 97 2.12 9.21 -16.69
CA ASP A 97 1.13 10.27 -16.46
C ASP A 97 -0.28 9.71 -16.29
N ILE A 98 -0.59 9.31 -15.04
CA ILE A 98 -1.92 8.85 -14.68
C ILE A 98 -2.76 10.02 -14.17
N THR A 99 -3.90 10.25 -14.82
CA THR A 99 -4.94 11.20 -14.39
C THR A 99 -6.24 10.48 -14.08
N VAL A 100 -7.13 11.12 -13.32
CA VAL A 100 -8.48 10.57 -13.10
C VAL A 100 -9.24 10.40 -14.41
N ASP A 101 -9.03 11.33 -15.35
CA ASP A 101 -9.70 11.30 -16.65
C ASP A 101 -9.19 10.15 -17.51
N SER A 102 -7.86 9.93 -17.57
CA SER A 102 -7.29 8.80 -18.31
C SER A 102 -7.70 7.45 -17.72
N LEU A 103 -7.79 7.33 -16.40
CA LEU A 103 -8.31 6.12 -15.74
C LEU A 103 -9.80 5.90 -16.05
N ALA A 104 -10.62 6.96 -15.99
CA ALA A 104 -12.05 6.87 -16.26
C ALA A 104 -12.31 6.41 -17.70
N GLU A 105 -11.53 6.92 -18.65
CA GLU A 105 -11.58 6.51 -20.07
C GLU A 105 -11.12 5.05 -20.24
N HIS A 106 -9.95 4.71 -19.68
CA HIS A 106 -9.37 3.35 -19.77
C HIS A 106 -10.31 2.26 -19.24
N PHE A 107 -10.98 2.54 -18.11
CA PHE A 107 -11.89 1.59 -17.45
C PHE A 107 -13.36 1.76 -17.84
N PHE A 108 -13.68 2.54 -18.86
CA PHE A 108 -15.04 2.79 -19.35
C PHE A 108 -16.01 3.14 -18.22
N THR A 109 -15.63 4.13 -17.40
CA THR A 109 -16.42 4.53 -16.24
C THR A 109 -16.50 6.06 -16.13
N SER A 110 -17.45 6.56 -15.33
CA SER A 110 -17.48 7.99 -15.07
C SER A 110 -16.42 8.40 -14.05
N ARG A 111 -15.86 9.60 -14.24
CA ARG A 111 -14.93 10.21 -13.28
C ARG A 111 -15.51 10.24 -11.85
N TYR A 112 -16.78 10.61 -11.72
CA TYR A 112 -17.47 10.68 -10.43
C TYR A 112 -17.52 9.31 -9.74
N TYR A 113 -17.97 8.28 -10.44
CA TYR A 113 -18.01 6.92 -9.93
C TYR A 113 -16.63 6.44 -9.50
N LEU A 114 -15.62 6.63 -10.36
CA LEU A 114 -14.26 6.20 -10.07
C LEU A 114 -13.70 6.84 -8.82
N MET A 115 -13.82 8.17 -8.68
CA MET A 115 -13.31 8.89 -7.50
C MET A 115 -14.03 8.48 -6.22
N HIS A 116 -15.35 8.31 -6.27
CA HIS A 116 -16.16 7.96 -5.12
C HIS A 116 -15.87 6.52 -4.66
N SER A 117 -16.00 5.55 -5.57
CA SER A 117 -15.79 4.13 -5.27
C SER A 117 -14.35 3.83 -4.86
N PHE A 118 -13.37 4.48 -5.51
CA PHE A 118 -11.97 4.32 -5.12
C PHE A 118 -11.73 4.79 -3.67
N LYS A 119 -12.25 5.98 -3.31
CA LYS A 119 -12.11 6.52 -1.95
C LYS A 119 -12.88 5.69 -0.92
N GLU A 120 -14.07 5.24 -1.25
CA GLU A 120 -14.90 4.40 -0.37
C GLU A 120 -14.21 3.08 -0.05
N GLN A 121 -13.61 2.42 -1.05
CA GLN A 121 -12.99 1.10 -0.90
C GLN A 121 -11.56 1.14 -0.37
N THR A 122 -10.80 2.18 -0.71
CA THR A 122 -9.37 2.26 -0.33
C THR A 122 -9.11 3.21 0.84
N GLY A 123 -10.05 4.08 1.18
CA GLY A 123 -9.84 5.18 2.13
C GLY A 123 -9.05 6.37 1.57
N TYR A 124 -8.48 6.25 0.36
CA TYR A 124 -7.62 7.26 -0.25
C TYR A 124 -8.25 7.87 -1.50
N THR A 125 -7.91 9.12 -1.79
CA THR A 125 -8.14 9.64 -3.15
C THR A 125 -7.12 9.03 -4.10
N ILE A 126 -7.47 8.90 -5.40
CA ILE A 126 -6.57 8.40 -6.45
C ILE A 126 -5.24 9.16 -6.44
N GLY A 127 -5.27 10.49 -6.36
CA GLY A 127 -4.06 11.32 -6.33
C GLY A 127 -3.20 11.08 -5.09
N ASN A 128 -3.81 10.90 -3.91
CA ASN A 128 -3.07 10.60 -2.69
C ASN A 128 -2.44 9.21 -2.75
N TYR A 129 -3.18 8.21 -3.24
CA TYR A 129 -2.67 6.86 -3.42
C TYR A 129 -1.45 6.84 -4.35
N LEU A 130 -1.58 7.45 -5.54
CA LEU A 130 -0.50 7.53 -6.52
C LEU A 130 0.73 8.25 -5.95
N SER A 131 0.51 9.40 -5.30
CA SER A 131 1.60 10.16 -4.67
C SER A 131 2.32 9.33 -3.60
N THR A 132 1.59 8.64 -2.72
CA THR A 132 2.17 7.81 -1.68
C THR A 132 3.00 6.66 -2.27
N LYS A 133 2.48 5.97 -3.28
CA LYS A 133 3.21 4.88 -3.96
C LYS A 133 4.49 5.37 -4.63
N ARG A 134 4.43 6.51 -5.33
CA ARG A 134 5.61 7.15 -5.94
C ARG A 134 6.66 7.54 -4.91
N LEU A 135 6.24 8.07 -3.76
CA LEU A 135 7.16 8.43 -2.68
C LEU A 135 7.85 7.21 -2.06
N LEU A 136 7.12 6.10 -1.89
CA LEU A 136 7.71 4.83 -1.43
C LEU A 136 8.75 4.33 -2.42
N PHE A 137 8.42 4.33 -3.72
CA PHE A 137 9.35 3.93 -4.77
C PHE A 137 10.58 4.85 -4.84
N ALA A 138 10.39 6.18 -4.71
CA ALA A 138 11.50 7.12 -4.64
C ALA A 138 12.41 6.86 -3.44
N ARG A 139 11.84 6.53 -2.26
CA ARG A 139 12.61 6.18 -1.08
C ARG A 139 13.49 4.96 -1.33
N ASP A 140 12.96 3.94 -1.97
CA ASP A 140 13.71 2.71 -2.27
C ASP A 140 14.85 3.00 -3.27
N LEU A 141 14.62 3.83 -4.30
CA LEU A 141 15.66 4.30 -5.21
C LEU A 141 16.76 5.09 -4.49
N ILE A 142 16.39 6.00 -3.61
CA ILE A 142 17.33 6.81 -2.83
C ILE A 142 18.15 5.92 -1.89
N SER A 143 17.51 4.96 -1.23
CA SER A 143 18.19 4.00 -0.34
C SER A 143 19.16 3.09 -1.09
N SER A 144 18.91 2.82 -2.38
CA SER A 144 19.83 2.08 -3.27
C SER A 144 20.93 2.94 -3.88
N GLY A 145 21.02 4.23 -3.51
CA GLY A 145 22.10 5.14 -3.94
C GLY A 145 21.75 6.03 -5.13
N THR A 146 20.50 6.02 -5.61
CA THR A 146 20.07 6.94 -6.67
C THR A 146 20.04 8.39 -6.15
N ALA A 147 20.53 9.33 -6.95
CA ALA A 147 20.49 10.75 -6.59
C ALA A 147 19.03 11.22 -6.39
N VAL A 148 18.79 12.05 -5.38
CA VAL A 148 17.44 12.50 -5.00
C VAL A 148 16.68 13.14 -6.16
N THR A 149 17.37 13.91 -7.01
CA THR A 149 16.77 14.52 -8.20
C THR A 149 16.33 13.47 -9.21
N ASP A 150 17.18 12.50 -9.46
CA ASP A 150 16.89 11.42 -10.43
C ASP A 150 15.77 10.53 -9.94
N ALA A 151 15.76 10.17 -8.65
CA ALA A 151 14.67 9.42 -8.00
C ALA A 151 13.33 10.15 -8.10
N CYS A 152 13.32 11.50 -7.94
CA CYS A 152 12.12 12.32 -8.10
C CYS A 152 11.48 12.12 -9.48
N PHE A 153 12.25 12.23 -10.56
CA PHE A 153 11.72 12.10 -11.92
C PHE A 153 11.45 10.64 -12.29
N ALA A 154 12.34 9.73 -11.89
CA ALA A 154 12.16 8.30 -12.13
C ALA A 154 10.88 7.71 -11.49
N CYS A 155 10.43 8.26 -10.37
CA CYS A 155 9.18 7.81 -9.72
C CYS A 155 7.92 8.53 -10.23
N GLY A 156 8.03 9.38 -11.26
CA GLY A 156 6.90 10.03 -11.94
C GLY A 156 6.46 11.37 -11.34
N PHE A 157 7.29 12.05 -10.53
CA PHE A 157 7.05 13.45 -10.19
C PHE A 157 7.63 14.37 -11.26
N HIS A 158 6.85 15.38 -11.68
CA HIS A 158 7.28 16.36 -12.68
C HIS A 158 7.89 17.62 -12.07
N ASN A 159 7.76 17.80 -10.75
CA ASN A 159 8.25 18.99 -10.06
C ASN A 159 8.98 18.62 -8.77
N TYR A 160 10.26 18.96 -8.73
CA TYR A 160 11.14 18.64 -7.59
C TYR A 160 10.70 19.30 -6.28
N SER A 161 10.22 20.55 -6.31
CA SER A 161 9.75 21.23 -5.10
C SER A 161 8.46 20.59 -4.54
N THR A 162 7.58 20.13 -5.42
CA THR A 162 6.35 19.38 -5.03
C THR A 162 6.72 18.04 -4.42
N PHE A 163 7.66 17.33 -5.05
CA PHE A 163 8.20 16.06 -4.52
C PHE A 163 8.79 16.24 -3.12
N LEU A 164 9.68 17.23 -2.90
CA LEU A 164 10.30 17.44 -1.59
C LEU A 164 9.28 17.73 -0.49
N ARG A 165 8.27 18.56 -0.78
CA ARG A 165 7.18 18.84 0.18
C ARG A 165 6.37 17.60 0.49
N ALA A 166 6.00 16.84 -0.51
CA ALA A 166 5.26 15.59 -0.35
C ALA A 166 6.07 14.54 0.42
N TYR A 167 7.37 14.41 0.11
CA TYR A 167 8.28 13.49 0.77
C TYR A 167 8.42 13.81 2.26
N LYS A 168 8.69 15.08 2.60
CA LYS A 168 8.80 15.51 4.00
C LYS A 168 7.47 15.33 4.75
N LYS A 169 6.34 15.58 4.10
CA LYS A 169 5.03 15.34 4.69
C LYS A 169 4.79 13.86 4.98
N GLN A 170 5.20 12.97 4.07
CA GLN A 170 4.98 11.52 4.18
C GLN A 170 5.89 10.86 5.22
N PHE A 171 7.17 11.25 5.26
CA PHE A 171 8.20 10.55 6.05
C PHE A 171 8.72 11.37 7.24
N GLY A 172 8.22 12.58 7.44
CA GLY A 172 8.67 13.49 8.52
C GLY A 172 10.05 14.12 8.30
N LYS A 173 10.86 13.57 7.39
CA LYS A 173 12.23 13.99 7.07
C LYS A 173 12.40 14.26 5.58
N SER A 174 13.36 15.11 5.23
CA SER A 174 13.71 15.29 3.82
C SER A 174 14.50 14.09 3.28
N PRO A 175 14.51 13.87 1.94
CA PRO A 175 15.30 12.79 1.35
C PRO A 175 16.78 12.80 1.72
N ARG A 176 17.36 14.00 1.88
CA ARG A 176 18.77 14.16 2.26
C ARG A 176 19.06 13.76 3.69
N GLU A 177 18.14 14.03 4.61
CA GLU A 177 18.24 13.65 6.03
C GLU A 177 18.08 12.13 6.26
N MET A 178 17.61 11.38 5.26
CA MET A 178 17.50 9.92 5.34
C MET A 178 18.75 9.19 4.85
N ILE A 179 19.66 9.87 4.13
CA ILE A 179 20.90 9.30 3.61
C ILE A 179 22.07 9.54 4.60
N SER A 180 21.89 10.48 5.52
CA SER A 180 22.86 10.82 6.57
C SER A 180 22.78 9.87 7.73
#